data_621230fc072f2750c94ee5a535c566a3
#
_entry.id   621230fc072f2750c94ee5a535c566a3
#
_cell.length_a   1.000
_cell.length_b   1.000
_cell.length_c   1.000
_cell.angle_alpha   90.00
_cell.angle_beta   90.00
_cell.angle_gamma   90.00
#
_symmetry.space_group_name_H-M   'P 1'
#
loop_
_entity.id
_entity.type
_entity.pdbx_description
1 polymer ?
#
loop_
_entity_poly.entity_id
_entity_poly.type
_entity_poly.pdbx_seq_one_letter_code
_entity_poly.pdbx_strand_id
1 'polypeptide(L)'
;MAICKKEFADRMAENGGITKRAAFQAVGLFIDTLMDYLGEDEKVMFTGFGRFEMRSMKERNGRNMSTGERLVVPEHRYVGFHASEVLVDKIDEREEGDTYGSEE
;
A
#
# COMPACT_ATOMS: atom_id res chain seq x y z
N MET A 1 12.00 -6.07 8.09
CA MET A 1 11.55 -5.19 9.17
C MET A 1 10.52 -4.22 8.66
N ALA A 2 9.47 -4.01 9.42
CA ALA A 2 8.36 -3.15 8.98
C ALA A 2 8.49 -1.76 9.59
N ILE A 3 8.12 -0.77 8.80
CA ILE A 3 8.09 0.62 9.25
C ILE A 3 6.66 0.95 9.65
N CYS A 4 6.47 1.46 10.83
CA CYS A 4 5.14 1.80 11.30
C CYS A 4 4.74 3.19 10.83
N LYS A 5 3.46 3.52 11.04
CA LYS A 5 2.91 4.79 10.60
C LYS A 5 3.68 5.98 11.16
N LYS A 6 4.04 5.89 12.43
CA LYS A 6 4.74 7.00 13.08
C LYS A 6 6.12 7.22 12.45
N GLU A 7 6.85 6.13 12.24
CA GLU A 7 8.16 6.24 11.62
C GLU A 7 8.08 6.76 10.21
N PHE A 8 7.05 6.32 9.49
CA PHE A 8 6.85 6.81 8.13
C PHE A 8 6.59 8.30 8.13
N ALA A 9 5.74 8.76 9.05
CA ALA A 9 5.42 10.18 9.14
C ALA A 9 6.64 11.00 9.51
N ASP A 10 7.48 10.47 10.39
CA ASP A 10 8.70 11.18 10.77
C ASP A 10 9.61 11.40 9.55
N ARG A 11 9.73 10.37 8.73
CA ARG A 11 10.55 10.49 7.52
C ARG A 11 9.92 11.48 6.54
N MET A 12 8.59 11.47 6.44
CA MET A 12 7.90 12.44 5.60
C MET A 12 8.18 13.86 6.06
N ALA A 13 8.19 14.06 7.37
CA ALA A 13 8.45 15.40 7.90
C ALA A 13 9.83 15.90 7.48
N GLU A 14 10.81 15.01 7.54
CA GLU A 14 12.15 15.37 7.11
C GLU A 14 12.20 15.68 5.62
N ASN A 15 11.58 14.81 4.83
CA ASN A 15 11.61 14.99 3.38
C ASN A 15 10.88 16.24 2.94
N GLY A 16 9.78 16.55 3.60
CA GLY A 16 8.92 17.64 3.16
C GLY A 16 9.15 18.95 3.87
N GLY A 17 10.01 18.97 4.89
CA GLY A 17 10.24 20.19 5.64
C GLY A 17 9.04 20.64 6.44
N ILE A 18 8.22 19.70 6.90
CA ILE A 18 7.03 20.00 7.69
C ILE A 18 7.20 19.40 9.08
N THR A 19 6.30 19.76 9.99
CA THR A 19 6.39 19.24 11.34
C THR A 19 5.99 17.77 11.36
N LYS A 20 6.46 17.05 12.37
CA LYS A 20 6.09 15.66 12.52
C LYS A 20 4.60 15.51 12.72
N ARG A 21 3.99 16.45 13.43
CA ARG A 21 2.54 16.41 13.64
C ARG A 21 1.79 16.55 12.34
N ALA A 22 2.20 17.50 11.50
CA ALA A 22 1.55 17.71 10.22
C ALA A 22 1.71 16.48 9.34
N ALA A 23 2.90 15.88 9.35
CA ALA A 23 3.15 14.68 8.56
C ALA A 23 2.28 13.51 9.03
N PHE A 24 2.17 13.33 10.34
CA PHE A 24 1.36 12.24 10.88
C PHE A 24 -0.11 12.42 10.51
N GLN A 25 -0.59 13.66 10.60
CA GLN A 25 -1.97 13.96 10.22
C GLN A 25 -2.19 13.73 8.72
N ALA A 26 -1.21 14.09 7.90
CA ALA A 26 -1.32 13.91 6.45
C ALA A 26 -1.41 12.43 6.10
N VAL A 27 -0.60 11.60 6.74
CA VAL A 27 -0.65 10.16 6.49
C VAL A 27 -2.01 9.61 6.89
N GLY A 28 -2.51 10.02 8.05
CA GLY A 28 -3.82 9.57 8.48
C GLY A 28 -4.93 9.98 7.53
N LEU A 29 -4.87 11.22 7.07
CA LEU A 29 -5.86 11.72 6.13
C LEU A 29 -5.81 10.94 4.81
N PHE A 30 -4.62 10.65 4.33
CA PHE A 30 -4.46 9.87 3.11
C PHE A 30 -5.10 8.50 3.26
N ILE A 31 -4.81 7.83 4.36
CA ILE A 31 -5.33 6.49 4.60
C ILE A 31 -6.86 6.53 4.69
N ASP A 32 -7.40 7.49 5.43
CA ASP A 32 -8.84 7.60 5.60
C ASP A 32 -9.53 7.85 4.26
N THR A 33 -8.95 8.73 3.46
CA THR A 33 -9.51 9.04 2.15
C THR A 33 -9.48 7.83 1.23
N LEU A 34 -8.38 7.10 1.27
CA LEU A 34 -8.26 5.88 0.49
C LEU A 34 -9.34 4.87 0.89
N MET A 35 -9.56 4.75 2.20
CA MET A 35 -10.59 3.84 2.70
C MET A 35 -11.98 4.25 2.26
N ASP A 36 -12.24 5.56 2.18
CA ASP A 36 -13.53 6.03 1.70
C ASP A 36 -13.82 5.54 0.29
N TYR A 37 -12.85 5.71 -0.61
CA TYR A 37 -13.05 5.29 -1.99
C TYR A 37 -13.14 3.77 -2.12
N LEU A 38 -12.27 3.06 -1.41
CA LEU A 38 -12.31 1.60 -1.50
C LEU A 38 -13.60 1.05 -0.91
N GLY A 39 -14.14 1.71 0.11
CA GLY A 39 -15.43 1.32 0.67
C GLY A 39 -16.58 1.50 -0.31
N GLU A 40 -16.41 2.39 -1.29
CA GLU A 40 -17.39 2.60 -2.35
C GLU A 40 -17.09 1.75 -3.58
N ASP A 41 -16.15 0.83 -3.47
CA ASP A 41 -15.72 -0.04 -4.57
C ASP A 41 -15.12 0.75 -5.72
N GLU A 42 -14.55 1.90 -5.43
CA GLU A 42 -13.85 2.67 -6.44
C GLU A 42 -12.40 2.24 -6.49
N LYS A 43 -11.85 2.30 -7.69
CA LYS A 43 -10.43 2.03 -7.88
C LYS A 43 -9.67 3.34 -7.74
N VAL A 44 -8.61 3.32 -6.95
CA VAL A 44 -7.79 4.51 -6.73
C VAL A 44 -6.47 4.32 -7.42
N MET A 45 -6.16 5.19 -8.36
CA MET A 45 -4.95 5.06 -9.17
C MET A 45 -4.06 6.29 -9.00
N PHE A 46 -2.79 6.04 -8.71
CA PHE A 46 -1.78 7.09 -8.65
C PHE A 46 -0.78 6.84 -9.76
N THR A 47 -0.78 7.73 -10.72
CA THR A 47 0.07 7.58 -11.90
C THR A 47 1.54 7.48 -11.48
N GLY A 48 2.20 6.45 -11.98
CA GLY A 48 3.61 6.26 -11.68
C GLY A 48 3.87 5.55 -10.35
N PHE A 49 2.82 5.28 -9.59
CA PHE A 49 2.95 4.60 -8.31
C PHE A 49 2.28 3.25 -8.31
N GLY A 50 0.99 3.24 -8.61
CA GLY A 50 0.22 2.00 -8.60
C GLY A 50 -1.25 2.28 -8.40
N ARG A 51 -1.99 1.20 -8.19
CA ARG A 51 -3.43 1.34 -7.99
C ARG A 51 -3.89 0.43 -6.87
N PHE A 52 -4.91 0.90 -6.18
CA PHE A 52 -5.59 0.15 -5.12
C PHE A 52 -6.99 -0.19 -5.59
N GLU A 53 -7.45 -1.37 -5.28
CA GLU A 53 -8.81 -1.79 -5.61
C GLU A 53 -9.25 -2.87 -4.67
N MET A 54 -10.57 -2.95 -4.47
CA MET A 54 -11.12 -4.06 -3.70
C MET A 54 -11.23 -5.26 -4.59
N ARG A 55 -10.87 -6.40 -4.06
CA ARG A 55 -10.98 -7.68 -4.74
C ARG A 55 -11.74 -8.65 -3.87
N SER A 56 -12.32 -9.64 -4.49
CA SER A 56 -12.99 -10.69 -3.75
C SER A 56 -12.50 -12.04 -4.23
N MET A 57 -12.46 -12.96 -3.29
CA MET A 57 -12.08 -14.33 -3.59
C MET A 57 -13.28 -15.19 -3.26
N LYS A 58 -13.72 -15.96 -4.25
CA LYS A 58 -14.90 -16.78 -4.08
C LYS A 58 -14.63 -17.94 -3.14
N GLU A 59 -15.70 -18.44 -2.54
CA GLU A 59 -15.62 -19.64 -1.73
C GLU A 59 -15.01 -20.76 -2.54
N ARG A 60 -14.14 -21.51 -1.92
CA ARG A 60 -13.48 -22.62 -2.61
C ARG A 60 -13.16 -23.70 -1.61
N ASN A 61 -12.97 -24.92 -2.14
CA ASN A 61 -12.57 -26.04 -1.32
C ASN A 61 -11.06 -26.08 -1.23
N GLY A 62 -10.58 -26.36 -0.04
CA GLY A 62 -9.17 -26.52 0.20
C GLY A 62 -8.93 -27.75 1.03
N ARG A 63 -7.73 -27.88 1.52
CA ARG A 63 -7.36 -29.02 2.33
C ARG A 63 -6.38 -28.58 3.41
N ASN A 64 -6.61 -29.08 4.62
CA ASN A 64 -5.70 -28.81 5.70
C ASN A 64 -4.45 -29.64 5.49
N MET A 65 -3.32 -28.98 5.32
CA MET A 65 -2.08 -29.67 5.00
C MET A 65 -1.61 -30.57 6.14
N SER A 66 -2.00 -30.24 7.38
CA SER A 66 -1.55 -31.04 8.53
C SER A 66 -2.39 -32.30 8.68
N THR A 67 -3.68 -32.22 8.48
CA THR A 67 -4.59 -33.34 8.74
C THR A 67 -5.13 -33.99 7.50
N GLY A 68 -5.04 -33.32 6.37
CA GLY A 68 -5.61 -33.82 5.13
C GLY A 68 -7.11 -33.64 5.02
N GLU A 69 -7.71 -33.00 6.00
CA GLU A 69 -9.15 -32.77 5.99
C GLU A 69 -9.53 -31.70 5.00
N ARG A 70 -10.74 -31.84 4.47
CA ARG A 70 -11.27 -30.82 3.58
C ARG A 70 -11.62 -29.57 4.36
N LEU A 71 -11.35 -28.45 3.74
CA LEU A 71 -11.71 -27.16 4.28
C LEU A 71 -12.54 -26.42 3.26
N VAL A 72 -13.41 -25.53 3.75
CA VAL A 72 -14.13 -24.60 2.89
C VAL A 72 -13.58 -23.22 3.21
N VAL A 73 -12.95 -22.59 2.22
CA VAL A 73 -12.44 -21.24 2.38
C VAL A 73 -13.57 -20.30 1.96
N PRO A 74 -14.14 -19.54 2.91
CA PRO A 74 -15.28 -18.69 2.58
C PRO A 74 -14.91 -17.54 1.67
N GLU A 75 -15.91 -17.02 1.00
CA GLU A 75 -15.74 -15.83 0.20
C GLU A 75 -15.33 -14.66 1.10
N HIS A 76 -14.39 -13.88 0.64
CA HIS A 76 -13.97 -12.71 1.41
C HIS A 76 -13.46 -11.65 0.47
N ARG A 77 -13.44 -10.42 0.97
CA ARG A 77 -12.93 -9.27 0.23
C ARG A 77 -11.57 -8.86 0.80
N TYR A 78 -10.75 -8.33 -0.05
CA TYR A 78 -9.44 -7.85 0.39
C TYR A 78 -9.00 -6.71 -0.51
N VAL A 79 -8.03 -5.93 -0.02
CA VAL A 79 -7.48 -4.82 -0.77
C VAL A 79 -6.33 -5.32 -1.62
N GLY A 80 -6.43 -5.07 -2.93
CA GLY A 80 -5.35 -5.41 -3.84
C GLY A 80 -4.59 -4.17 -4.24
N PHE A 81 -3.28 -4.29 -4.28
CA PHE A 81 -2.43 -3.20 -4.74
C PHE A 81 -1.57 -3.71 -5.89
N HIS A 82 -1.55 -2.95 -6.99
CA HIS A 82 -0.72 -3.26 -8.14
C HIS A 82 0.26 -2.13 -8.34
N ALA A 83 1.52 -2.43 -8.14
CA ALA A 83 2.57 -1.44 -8.35
C ALA A 83 2.74 -1.17 -9.84
N SER A 84 3.01 0.09 -10.15
CA SER A 84 3.33 0.48 -11.51
C SER A 84 4.76 0.05 -11.83
N GLU A 85 5.01 -0.31 -13.08
CA GLU A 85 6.38 -0.59 -13.50
C GLU A 85 7.27 0.62 -13.33
N VAL A 86 6.68 1.79 -13.52
CA VAL A 86 7.42 3.03 -13.33
C VAL A 86 7.91 3.16 -11.89
N LEU A 87 7.12 2.67 -10.94
CA LEU A 87 7.52 2.71 -9.54
C LEU A 87 8.80 1.90 -9.30
N VAL A 88 8.84 0.69 -9.84
CA VAL A 88 10.01 -0.16 -9.68
C VAL A 88 11.24 0.49 -10.31
N ASP A 89 11.06 1.05 -11.51
CA ASP A 89 12.17 1.70 -12.19
C ASP A 89 12.70 2.87 -11.38
N LYS A 90 11.81 3.66 -10.78
CA LYS A 90 12.22 4.80 -9.99
C LYS A 90 12.96 4.38 -8.72
N ILE A 91 12.54 3.28 -8.13
CA ILE A 91 13.23 2.78 -6.94
C ILE A 91 14.64 2.35 -7.30
N ASP A 92 14.79 1.65 -8.41
CA ASP A 92 16.10 1.21 -8.86
C ASP A 92 17.00 2.40 -9.15
N GLU A 93 16.46 3.44 -9.78
CA GLU A 93 17.22 4.66 -10.05
C GLU A 93 17.71 5.31 -8.77
N ARG A 94 16.87 5.30 -7.74
CA ARG A 94 17.25 5.91 -6.47
C ARG A 94 18.38 5.15 -5.80
N GLU A 95 18.37 3.84 -5.92
CA GLU A 95 19.45 3.06 -5.35
C GLU A 95 20.78 3.40 -6.01
N GLU A 96 20.75 3.61 -7.31
CA GLU A 96 21.96 3.98 -8.03
C GLU A 96 22.28 5.45 -7.85
N GLY A 97 21.25 6.28 -7.86
CA GLY A 97 21.42 7.71 -7.75
C GLY A 97 21.62 8.20 -6.35
N ASP A 98 21.35 7.34 -5.38
CA ASP A 98 21.66 7.52 -3.99
C ASP A 98 20.97 8.69 -3.27
N THR A 99 20.50 9.70 -3.92
CA THR A 99 20.01 10.89 -3.22
C THR A 99 18.56 11.13 -3.56
N TYR A 100 17.75 11.29 -2.51
CA TYR A 100 16.35 11.62 -2.69
C TYR A 100 16.22 12.99 -3.30
N GLY A 101 15.46 13.09 -4.37
CA GLY A 101 15.23 14.38 -4.99
C GLY A 101 16.34 14.88 -5.85
N SER A 102 17.36 14.07 -6.05
CA SER A 102 18.49 14.55 -6.82
C SER A 102 18.22 14.54 -8.31
N GLU A 103 17.23 13.75 -8.70
CA GLU A 103 17.05 13.57 -10.10
C GLU A 103 16.17 14.57 -10.67
N GLU A 104 15.63 15.38 -10.08
CA GLU A 104 14.78 16.22 -10.67
C GLU A 104 15.22 17.05 -11.60
#